data_5d653208a583861295077daede7a531d
#
_entry.id   5d653208a583861295077daede7a531d
#
_cell.length_a   1.000
_cell.length_b   1.000
_cell.length_c   1.000
_cell.angle_alpha   90.00
_cell.angle_beta   90.00
_cell.angle_gamma   90.00
#
_symmetry.space_group_name_H-M   'P 1'
#
loop_
_entity.id
_entity.type
_entity.pdbx_description
1 polymer ?
#
loop_
_entity_poly.entity_id
_entity_poly.type
_entity_poly.pdbx_seq_one_letter_code
_entity_poly.pdbx_strand_id
1 'polypeptide(L)'
;MSKKKKQGSDLYYLEQQREQEKKETIEQMMKRKKDKERKQRIEEKKKQEFISNQFDSEMEKVIQMTNKNNQKQEQERRKKISKQEKKRLKKIKKIKTILKLIVLIGLISGSITFALTSPIFNIKDIKVEENNKIPSETIISLSTLQIEENIFKFYNKTIENNIKENPYVEKVSIHRKLPNTVEIKVTERVAQYAVDYMGQYAYINTQGYILEIAQTNNNMTIIQGATTKEEEFEPGKRLCDEDLNRLEDTIQIMSVMKESGLNEEVTSIDISNKNEYIIYLADEKKKIHIGDTSNLSNKILYVQAIIEQEKNIEGDIFVNGDINNGFNPYFRDKV
;
A
#
# COMPACT_ATOMS: atom_id res chain seq x y z
N MET A 1 -13.30 -45.26 -6.98
CA MET A 1 -12.36 -45.17 -8.10
C MET A 1 -12.86 -45.70 -9.45
N SER A 2 -14.18 -45.82 -9.67
CA SER A 2 -14.75 -46.54 -10.86
C SER A 2 -15.43 -45.64 -11.92
N LYS A 3 -15.69 -44.36 -11.66
CA LYS A 3 -16.43 -43.49 -12.62
C LYS A 3 -15.57 -42.71 -13.63
N LYS A 4 -14.27 -42.54 -13.40
CA LYS A 4 -13.37 -41.82 -14.32
C LYS A 4 -12.80 -42.64 -15.47
N LYS A 5 -12.88 -43.96 -15.40
CA LYS A 5 -12.39 -44.85 -16.49
C LYS A 5 -13.41 -45.09 -17.62
N LYS A 6 -14.71 -44.83 -17.39
CA LYS A 6 -15.75 -45.04 -18.40
C LYS A 6 -15.88 -43.90 -19.42
N GLN A 7 -15.62 -42.67 -19.00
CA GLN A 7 -15.72 -41.49 -19.91
C GLN A 7 -14.58 -41.41 -20.94
N GLY A 8 -13.39 -41.92 -20.67
CA GLY A 8 -12.28 -41.97 -21.62
C GLY A 8 -12.43 -43.00 -22.69
N SER A 9 -13.11 -44.12 -22.40
CA SER A 9 -13.37 -45.20 -23.38
C SER A 9 -14.45 -44.80 -24.39
N ASP A 10 -15.48 -44.10 -23.95
CA ASP A 10 -16.59 -43.72 -24.81
C ASP A 10 -16.20 -42.64 -25.84
N LEU A 11 -15.30 -41.73 -25.44
CA LEU A 11 -14.76 -40.69 -26.37
C LEU A 11 -13.86 -41.33 -27.44
N TYR A 12 -13.03 -42.29 -27.08
CA TYR A 12 -12.17 -43.03 -28.00
C TYR A 12 -12.97 -43.89 -28.98
N TYR A 13 -14.05 -44.53 -28.52
CA TYR A 13 -14.98 -45.28 -29.36
C TYR A 13 -15.74 -44.37 -30.36
N LEU A 14 -16.16 -43.19 -29.92
CA LEU A 14 -16.84 -42.21 -30.77
C LEU A 14 -15.89 -41.61 -31.86
N GLU A 15 -14.61 -41.41 -31.55
CA GLU A 15 -13.62 -41.02 -32.54
C GLU A 15 -13.34 -42.10 -33.56
N GLN A 16 -13.21 -43.34 -33.12
CA GLN A 16 -13.05 -44.47 -34.02
C GLN A 16 -14.28 -44.68 -34.92
N GLN A 17 -15.49 -44.56 -34.40
CA GLN A 17 -16.71 -44.65 -35.22
C GLN A 17 -16.76 -43.53 -36.24
N ARG A 18 -16.40 -42.31 -35.92
CA ARG A 18 -16.32 -41.19 -36.90
C ARG A 18 -15.24 -41.39 -37.96
N GLU A 19 -14.13 -42.01 -37.60
CA GLU A 19 -13.10 -42.33 -38.58
C GLU A 19 -13.56 -43.50 -39.52
N GLN A 20 -14.26 -44.50 -39.00
CA GLN A 20 -14.85 -45.55 -39.80
C GLN A 20 -15.96 -45.05 -40.73
N GLU A 21 -16.90 -44.22 -40.23
CA GLU A 21 -17.93 -43.60 -41.09
C GLU A 21 -17.32 -42.71 -42.16
N LYS A 22 -16.23 -42.00 -41.88
CA LYS A 22 -15.50 -41.22 -42.91
C LYS A 22 -14.85 -42.14 -43.97
N LYS A 23 -14.26 -43.26 -43.56
CA LYS A 23 -13.66 -44.23 -44.48
C LYS A 23 -14.74 -44.93 -45.34
N GLU A 24 -15.88 -45.30 -44.75
CA GLU A 24 -17.00 -45.89 -45.52
C GLU A 24 -17.64 -44.88 -46.49
N THR A 25 -17.75 -43.63 -46.10
CA THR A 25 -18.26 -42.56 -46.99
C THR A 25 -17.32 -42.30 -48.17
N ILE A 26 -15.99 -42.33 -47.95
CA ILE A 26 -14.98 -42.19 -48.96
C ILE A 26 -14.97 -43.42 -49.91
N GLU A 27 -15.12 -44.61 -49.34
CA GLU A 27 -15.17 -45.86 -50.13
C GLU A 27 -16.44 -45.93 -50.98
N GLN A 28 -17.60 -45.50 -50.47
CA GLN A 28 -18.83 -45.37 -51.24
C GLN A 28 -18.71 -44.31 -52.34
N MET A 29 -18.05 -43.19 -52.08
CA MET A 29 -17.77 -42.20 -53.09
C MET A 29 -16.83 -42.72 -54.19
N MET A 30 -15.79 -43.46 -53.81
CA MET A 30 -14.88 -44.11 -54.80
C MET A 30 -15.60 -45.17 -55.58
N LYS A 31 -16.49 -45.97 -55.00
CA LYS A 31 -17.29 -46.95 -55.67
C LYS A 31 -18.27 -46.31 -56.64
N ARG A 32 -18.95 -45.24 -56.25
CA ARG A 32 -19.81 -44.44 -57.13
C ARG A 32 -19.03 -43.77 -58.28
N LYS A 33 -17.79 -43.34 -58.00
CA LYS A 33 -16.90 -42.76 -59.04
C LYS A 33 -16.47 -43.82 -60.05
N LYS A 34 -16.09 -45.03 -59.62
CA LYS A 34 -15.77 -46.18 -60.49
C LYS A 34 -16.98 -46.62 -61.34
N ASP A 35 -18.17 -46.62 -60.77
CA ASP A 35 -19.39 -46.98 -61.52
C ASP A 35 -19.78 -45.88 -62.49
N LYS A 36 -19.56 -44.61 -62.18
CA LYS A 36 -19.71 -43.47 -63.08
C LYS A 36 -18.69 -43.56 -64.26
N GLU A 37 -17.44 -43.83 -63.96
CA GLU A 37 -16.39 -43.99 -64.98
C GLU A 37 -16.67 -45.22 -65.87
N ARG A 38 -17.21 -46.29 -65.29
CA ARG A 38 -17.62 -47.47 -66.09
C ARG A 38 -18.82 -47.18 -66.98
N LYS A 39 -19.78 -46.41 -66.48
CA LYS A 39 -20.94 -45.93 -67.29
C LYS A 39 -20.47 -44.98 -68.40
N GLN A 40 -19.56 -44.06 -68.12
CA GLN A 40 -19.00 -43.13 -69.11
C GLN A 40 -18.24 -43.90 -70.25
N ARG A 41 -17.41 -44.86 -69.85
CA ARG A 41 -16.73 -45.71 -70.88
C ARG A 41 -17.69 -46.55 -71.71
N ILE A 42 -18.80 -46.96 -71.17
CA ILE A 42 -19.85 -47.73 -71.95
C ILE A 42 -20.61 -46.76 -72.84
N GLU A 43 -20.83 -45.56 -72.43
CA GLU A 43 -21.54 -44.54 -73.18
C GLU A 43 -20.63 -43.94 -74.27
N GLU A 44 -19.34 -43.76 -74.02
CA GLU A 44 -18.32 -43.41 -75.04
C GLU A 44 -18.18 -44.49 -76.10
N LYS A 45 -18.14 -45.77 -75.73
CA LYS A 45 -18.12 -46.83 -76.70
C LYS A 45 -19.38 -46.89 -77.58
N LYS A 46 -20.56 -46.65 -76.97
CA LYS A 46 -21.81 -46.57 -77.78
C LYS A 46 -21.90 -45.29 -78.60
N LYS A 47 -21.28 -44.19 -78.21
CA LYS A 47 -21.22 -42.95 -78.95
C LYS A 47 -20.13 -43.02 -80.08
N GLN A 48 -19.02 -43.74 -79.81
CA GLN A 48 -18.02 -43.99 -80.84
C GLN A 48 -18.54 -44.84 -81.97
N GLU A 49 -19.47 -45.78 -81.71
CA GLU A 49 -20.18 -46.54 -82.74
C GLU A 49 -21.27 -45.74 -83.45
N PHE A 50 -21.79 -44.67 -82.84
CA PHE A 50 -22.87 -43.88 -83.41
C PHE A 50 -22.41 -42.63 -84.13
N ILE A 51 -21.18 -42.19 -83.83
CA ILE A 51 -20.66 -40.90 -84.35
C ILE A 51 -19.48 -41.15 -85.27
N SER A 52 -19.79 -41.70 -86.43
CA SER A 52 -18.84 -41.64 -87.51
C SER A 52 -19.04 -40.40 -88.42
N ASN A 53 -19.75 -39.38 -88.03
CA ASN A 53 -19.73 -38.10 -88.77
C ASN A 53 -20.44 -36.91 -88.07
N GLN A 54 -19.72 -35.85 -87.91
CA GLN A 54 -20.13 -34.46 -87.84
C GLN A 54 -20.69 -33.81 -86.60
N PHE A 55 -20.84 -34.41 -85.43
CA PHE A 55 -21.43 -33.71 -84.26
C PHE A 55 -20.47 -33.50 -83.06
N ASP A 56 -19.20 -33.91 -83.21
CA ASP A 56 -18.33 -34.06 -82.03
C ASP A 56 -17.72 -32.80 -81.38
N SER A 57 -17.53 -31.75 -82.16
CA SER A 57 -16.77 -30.59 -81.62
C SER A 57 -17.56 -29.66 -80.66
N GLU A 58 -18.90 -29.59 -80.80
CA GLU A 58 -19.72 -28.77 -79.92
C GLU A 58 -20.14 -29.45 -78.61
N MET A 59 -20.42 -30.77 -78.68
CA MET A 59 -20.78 -31.53 -77.49
C MET A 59 -19.61 -31.72 -76.50
N GLU A 60 -18.38 -31.94 -77.04
CA GLU A 60 -17.20 -31.99 -76.12
C GLU A 60 -16.96 -30.66 -75.41
N LYS A 61 -17.16 -29.50 -76.08
CA LYS A 61 -17.04 -28.18 -75.39
C LYS A 61 -18.07 -27.97 -74.31
N VAL A 62 -19.33 -28.44 -74.50
CA VAL A 62 -20.40 -28.33 -73.49
C VAL A 62 -20.12 -29.25 -72.30
N ILE A 63 -19.65 -30.49 -72.55
CA ILE A 63 -19.27 -31.45 -71.48
C ILE A 63 -18.06 -30.91 -70.73
N GLN A 64 -17.03 -30.39 -71.35
CA GLN A 64 -15.90 -29.77 -70.62
C GLN A 64 -16.29 -28.54 -69.79
N MET A 65 -17.18 -27.66 -70.32
CA MET A 65 -17.71 -26.54 -69.58
C MET A 65 -18.55 -26.97 -68.34
N THR A 66 -19.38 -28.01 -68.52
CA THR A 66 -20.23 -28.57 -67.44
C THR A 66 -19.38 -29.24 -66.35
N ASN A 67 -18.36 -30.01 -66.73
CA ASN A 67 -17.42 -30.60 -65.80
C ASN A 67 -16.58 -29.57 -65.05
N LYS A 68 -16.15 -28.51 -65.72
CA LYS A 68 -15.43 -27.38 -65.12
C LYS A 68 -16.29 -26.58 -64.12
N ASN A 69 -17.58 -26.43 -64.44
CA ASN A 69 -18.54 -25.78 -63.52
C ASN A 69 -18.85 -26.66 -62.29
N ASN A 70 -19.03 -27.99 -62.50
CA ASN A 70 -19.27 -28.89 -61.41
C ASN A 70 -18.06 -29.00 -60.46
N GLN A 71 -16.83 -29.07 -60.98
CA GLN A 71 -15.61 -29.03 -60.18
C GLN A 71 -15.44 -27.71 -59.40
N LYS A 72 -15.80 -26.56 -60.00
CA LYS A 72 -15.80 -25.26 -59.28
C LYS A 72 -16.83 -25.26 -58.14
N GLN A 73 -18.05 -25.73 -58.38
CA GLN A 73 -19.09 -25.78 -57.33
C GLN A 73 -18.70 -26.73 -56.18
N GLU A 74 -18.09 -27.83 -56.50
CA GLU A 74 -17.64 -28.78 -55.47
C GLU A 74 -16.46 -28.24 -54.64
N GLN A 75 -15.52 -27.53 -55.28
CA GLN A 75 -14.46 -26.83 -54.55
C GLN A 75 -14.98 -25.70 -53.68
N GLU A 76 -15.99 -24.96 -54.12
CA GLU A 76 -16.61 -23.91 -53.30
C GLU A 76 -17.39 -24.50 -52.13
N ARG A 77 -18.10 -25.62 -52.34
CA ARG A 77 -18.76 -26.36 -51.23
C ARG A 77 -17.76 -26.83 -50.15
N ARG A 78 -16.66 -27.45 -50.59
CA ARG A 78 -15.58 -27.92 -49.66
C ARG A 78 -14.97 -26.72 -48.93
N LYS A 79 -14.74 -25.57 -49.56
CA LYS A 79 -14.26 -24.34 -48.91
C LYS A 79 -15.27 -23.77 -47.89
N LYS A 80 -16.57 -23.82 -48.17
CA LYS A 80 -17.64 -23.36 -47.28
C LYS A 80 -17.73 -24.27 -46.04
N ILE A 81 -17.68 -25.60 -46.21
CA ILE A 81 -17.73 -26.56 -45.12
C ILE A 81 -16.51 -26.40 -44.19
N SER A 82 -15.29 -26.34 -44.75
CA SER A 82 -14.07 -26.15 -43.95
C SER A 82 -14.05 -24.82 -43.19
N LYS A 83 -14.63 -23.75 -43.73
CA LYS A 83 -14.79 -22.47 -43.04
C LYS A 83 -15.80 -22.56 -41.90
N GLN A 84 -16.88 -23.33 -42.05
CA GLN A 84 -17.88 -23.54 -40.97
C GLN A 84 -17.31 -24.40 -39.85
N GLU A 85 -16.57 -25.45 -40.14
CA GLU A 85 -15.89 -26.29 -39.14
C GLU A 85 -14.85 -25.49 -38.35
N LYS A 86 -14.04 -24.68 -39.01
CA LYS A 86 -13.08 -23.76 -38.35
C LYS A 86 -13.79 -22.77 -37.41
N LYS A 87 -14.97 -22.23 -37.82
CA LYS A 87 -15.78 -21.37 -36.97
C LYS A 87 -16.37 -22.11 -35.76
N ARG A 88 -16.82 -23.35 -35.96
CA ARG A 88 -17.31 -24.23 -34.86
C ARG A 88 -16.21 -24.52 -33.84
N LEU A 89 -15.03 -24.93 -34.30
CA LEU A 89 -13.90 -25.23 -33.42
C LEU A 89 -13.44 -23.98 -32.63
N LYS A 90 -13.44 -22.79 -33.26
CA LYS A 90 -13.16 -21.53 -32.57
C LYS A 90 -14.21 -21.22 -31.49
N LYS A 91 -15.50 -21.45 -31.77
CA LYS A 91 -16.59 -21.26 -30.78
C LYS A 91 -16.43 -22.21 -29.61
N ILE A 92 -16.15 -23.49 -29.86
CA ILE A 92 -15.95 -24.50 -28.79
C ILE A 92 -14.73 -24.14 -27.93
N LYS A 93 -13.61 -23.69 -28.53
CA LYS A 93 -12.44 -23.23 -27.77
C LYS A 93 -12.80 -22.04 -26.88
N LYS A 94 -13.54 -21.04 -27.40
CA LYS A 94 -14.00 -19.88 -26.62
C LYS A 94 -14.90 -20.32 -25.45
N ILE A 95 -15.86 -21.22 -25.70
CA ILE A 95 -16.75 -21.73 -24.63
C ILE A 95 -15.96 -22.46 -23.55
N LYS A 96 -15.00 -23.32 -23.95
CA LYS A 96 -14.12 -24.00 -22.97
C LYS A 96 -13.28 -23.02 -22.15
N THR A 97 -12.80 -21.94 -22.76
CA THR A 97 -12.06 -20.88 -22.03
C THR A 97 -12.96 -20.13 -21.06
N ILE A 98 -14.17 -19.75 -21.49
CA ILE A 98 -15.16 -19.11 -20.62
C ILE A 98 -15.54 -20.02 -19.45
N LEU A 99 -15.77 -21.31 -19.71
CA LEU A 99 -16.10 -22.26 -18.65
C LEU A 99 -14.96 -22.39 -17.62
N LYS A 100 -13.71 -22.47 -18.07
CA LYS A 100 -12.55 -22.46 -17.18
C LYS A 100 -12.48 -21.17 -16.31
N LEU A 101 -12.80 -20.02 -16.91
CA LEU A 101 -12.83 -18.75 -16.20
C LEU A 101 -13.92 -18.72 -15.13
N ILE A 102 -15.12 -19.23 -15.45
CA ILE A 102 -16.25 -19.33 -14.49
C ILE A 102 -15.87 -20.24 -13.32
N VAL A 103 -15.26 -21.40 -13.58
CA VAL A 103 -14.80 -22.31 -12.53
C VAL A 103 -13.73 -21.64 -11.66
N LEU A 104 -12.80 -20.92 -12.25
CA LEU A 104 -11.77 -20.18 -11.51
C LEU A 104 -12.39 -19.10 -10.61
N ILE A 105 -13.33 -18.31 -11.14
CA ILE A 105 -14.06 -17.31 -10.35
C ILE A 105 -14.83 -17.98 -9.21
N GLY A 106 -15.48 -19.11 -9.46
CA GLY A 106 -16.19 -19.89 -8.42
C GLY A 106 -15.26 -20.37 -7.31
N LEU A 107 -14.06 -20.84 -7.66
CA LEU A 107 -13.05 -21.26 -6.68
C LEU A 107 -12.54 -20.08 -5.84
N ILE A 108 -12.26 -18.93 -6.48
CA ILE A 108 -11.81 -17.72 -5.78
C ILE A 108 -12.92 -17.21 -4.84
N SER A 109 -14.16 -17.12 -5.31
CA SER A 109 -15.28 -16.66 -4.46
C SER A 109 -15.55 -17.60 -3.30
N GLY A 110 -15.47 -18.92 -3.54
CA GLY A 110 -15.58 -19.94 -2.49
C GLY A 110 -14.49 -19.82 -1.43
N SER A 111 -13.24 -19.59 -1.85
CA SER A 111 -12.10 -19.37 -0.93
C SER A 111 -12.28 -18.11 -0.09
N ILE A 112 -12.72 -17.01 -0.70
CA ILE A 112 -13.01 -15.76 0.01
C ILE A 112 -14.14 -15.96 1.02
N THR A 113 -15.25 -16.59 0.61
CA THR A 113 -16.36 -16.89 1.51
C THR A 113 -15.91 -17.74 2.68
N PHE A 114 -15.12 -18.78 2.42
CA PHE A 114 -14.54 -19.61 3.48
C PHE A 114 -13.67 -18.80 4.45
N ALA A 115 -12.79 -17.95 3.94
CA ALA A 115 -11.95 -17.10 4.79
C ALA A 115 -12.77 -16.15 5.67
N LEU A 116 -13.83 -15.55 5.13
CA LEU A 116 -14.68 -14.58 5.85
C LEU A 116 -15.66 -15.23 6.84
N THR A 117 -15.96 -16.52 6.71
CA THR A 117 -16.96 -17.23 7.54
C THR A 117 -16.37 -18.28 8.46
N SER A 118 -15.15 -18.75 8.21
CA SER A 118 -14.53 -19.80 9.00
C SER A 118 -14.09 -19.29 10.39
N PRO A 119 -14.49 -19.94 11.50
CA PRO A 119 -14.06 -19.60 12.85
C PRO A 119 -12.56 -19.75 13.09
N ILE A 120 -11.83 -20.43 12.20
CA ILE A 120 -10.36 -20.57 12.27
C ILE A 120 -9.69 -19.18 12.17
N PHE A 121 -10.33 -18.24 11.45
CA PHE A 121 -9.83 -16.88 11.26
C PHE A 121 -10.43 -15.85 12.22
N ASN A 122 -11.13 -16.32 13.26
CA ASN A 122 -11.57 -15.41 14.33
C ASN A 122 -10.37 -15.04 15.22
N ILE A 123 -10.29 -13.77 15.59
CA ILE A 123 -9.23 -13.21 16.45
C ILE A 123 -9.31 -13.89 17.82
N LYS A 124 -8.23 -14.52 18.23
CA LYS A 124 -8.07 -15.11 19.56
C LYS A 124 -7.09 -14.35 20.43
N ASP A 125 -6.18 -13.63 19.80
CA ASP A 125 -5.13 -12.89 20.49
C ASP A 125 -4.84 -11.56 19.80
N ILE A 126 -4.66 -10.50 20.59
CA ILE A 126 -4.27 -9.17 20.13
C ILE A 126 -3.01 -8.80 20.90
N LYS A 127 -1.90 -8.70 20.20
CA LYS A 127 -0.60 -8.34 20.76
C LYS A 127 -0.28 -6.89 20.46
N VAL A 128 0.14 -6.16 21.50
CA VAL A 128 0.66 -4.80 21.36
C VAL A 128 2.15 -4.84 21.60
N GLU A 129 2.91 -4.23 20.73
CA GLU A 129 4.37 -4.18 20.80
C GLU A 129 4.87 -2.74 20.66
N GLU A 130 6.05 -2.48 21.20
CA GLU A 130 6.76 -1.20 21.13
C GLU A 130 6.04 -0.04 21.87
N ASN A 131 5.01 -0.34 22.68
CA ASN A 131 4.41 0.63 23.58
C ASN A 131 5.21 0.76 24.88
N ASN A 132 5.29 1.97 25.42
CA ASN A 132 6.03 2.27 26.65
C ASN A 132 5.17 3.04 27.65
N LYS A 133 4.68 4.23 27.30
CA LYS A 133 3.84 5.07 28.16
C LYS A 133 2.37 4.65 28.11
N ILE A 134 1.86 4.23 26.95
CA ILE A 134 0.45 3.88 26.77
C ILE A 134 0.25 2.41 27.14
N PRO A 135 -0.64 2.09 28.12
CA PRO A 135 -0.94 0.70 28.43
C PRO A 135 -1.48 -0.07 27.22
N SER A 136 -1.08 -1.34 27.07
CA SER A 136 -1.55 -2.20 25.97
C SER A 136 -3.08 -2.30 25.92
N GLU A 137 -3.74 -2.33 27.08
CA GLU A 137 -5.21 -2.39 27.18
C GLU A 137 -5.87 -1.14 26.60
N THR A 138 -5.24 0.03 26.76
CA THR A 138 -5.72 1.29 26.16
C THR A 138 -5.63 1.23 24.62
N ILE A 139 -4.52 0.74 24.09
CA ILE A 139 -4.32 0.60 22.64
C ILE A 139 -5.32 -0.40 22.05
N ILE A 140 -5.53 -1.54 22.73
CA ILE A 140 -6.54 -2.54 22.33
C ILE A 140 -7.94 -1.92 22.34
N SER A 141 -8.29 -1.18 23.39
CA SER A 141 -9.58 -0.50 23.48
C SER A 141 -9.79 0.52 22.34
N LEU A 142 -8.80 1.35 22.06
CA LEU A 142 -8.85 2.32 20.96
C LEU A 142 -8.94 1.63 19.59
N SER A 143 -8.34 0.46 19.44
CA SER A 143 -8.39 -0.30 18.19
C SER A 143 -9.80 -0.73 17.81
N THR A 144 -10.72 -0.82 18.78
CA THR A 144 -12.08 -1.36 18.63
C THR A 144 -12.15 -2.82 18.14
N LEU A 145 -11.01 -3.52 18.09
CA LEU A 145 -10.95 -4.93 17.75
C LEU A 145 -11.56 -5.79 18.83
N GLN A 146 -12.34 -6.78 18.44
CA GLN A 146 -12.98 -7.72 19.36
C GLN A 146 -12.46 -9.14 19.15
N ILE A 147 -12.26 -9.85 20.26
CA ILE A 147 -12.01 -11.29 20.24
C ILE A 147 -13.25 -11.98 19.63
N GLU A 148 -13.04 -13.06 18.89
CA GLU A 148 -14.02 -13.82 18.11
C GLU A 148 -14.52 -13.08 16.84
N GLU A 149 -14.09 -11.85 16.56
CA GLU A 149 -14.34 -11.22 15.26
C GLU A 149 -13.41 -11.79 14.19
N ASN A 150 -13.91 -11.92 12.95
CA ASN A 150 -13.09 -12.47 11.88
C ASN A 150 -11.98 -11.49 11.43
N ILE A 151 -10.74 -11.97 11.39
CA ILE A 151 -9.51 -11.20 11.12
C ILE A 151 -9.50 -10.47 9.76
N PHE A 152 -10.35 -10.85 8.81
CA PHE A 152 -10.45 -10.23 7.49
C PHE A 152 -11.52 -9.15 7.40
N LYS A 153 -12.36 -8.96 8.44
CA LYS A 153 -13.48 -8.01 8.42
C LYS A 153 -13.11 -6.59 8.76
N PHE A 154 -12.00 -6.35 9.47
CA PHE A 154 -11.59 -5.00 9.82
C PHE A 154 -10.66 -4.36 8.77
N TYR A 155 -10.64 -3.04 8.76
CA TYR A 155 -9.75 -2.25 7.90
C TYR A 155 -8.63 -1.63 8.75
N ASN A 156 -7.37 -1.90 8.39
CA ASN A 156 -6.21 -1.39 9.13
C ASN A 156 -6.28 0.13 9.30
N LYS A 157 -6.68 0.86 8.26
CA LYS A 157 -6.74 2.33 8.29
C LYS A 157 -7.69 2.88 9.34
N THR A 158 -8.84 2.23 9.55
CA THR A 158 -9.80 2.62 10.60
C THR A 158 -9.18 2.45 11.97
N ILE A 159 -8.55 1.29 12.23
CA ILE A 159 -7.90 1.01 13.51
C ILE A 159 -6.72 1.95 13.76
N GLU A 160 -5.89 2.20 12.73
CA GLU A 160 -4.80 3.18 12.82
C GLU A 160 -5.30 4.57 13.21
N ASN A 161 -6.39 5.03 12.59
CA ASN A 161 -6.96 6.34 12.88
C ASN A 161 -7.49 6.40 14.32
N ASN A 162 -8.22 5.36 14.76
CA ASN A 162 -8.76 5.31 16.12
C ASN A 162 -7.63 5.33 17.18
N ILE A 163 -6.57 4.53 16.97
CA ILE A 163 -5.43 4.50 17.91
C ILE A 163 -4.69 5.85 17.90
N LYS A 164 -4.60 6.53 16.75
CA LYS A 164 -3.99 7.86 16.62
C LYS A 164 -4.79 9.00 17.23
N GLU A 165 -6.02 8.75 17.69
CA GLU A 165 -6.75 9.72 18.53
C GLU A 165 -6.04 9.96 19.86
N ASN A 166 -5.22 9.01 20.33
CA ASN A 166 -4.35 9.25 21.47
C ASN A 166 -3.16 10.14 21.04
N PRO A 167 -2.98 11.33 21.64
CA PRO A 167 -1.94 12.29 21.26
C PRO A 167 -0.51 11.74 21.34
N TYR A 168 -0.28 10.78 22.23
CA TYR A 168 1.01 10.13 22.39
C TYR A 168 1.36 9.16 21.23
N VAL A 169 0.42 8.83 20.35
CA VAL A 169 0.67 7.92 19.24
C VAL A 169 1.20 8.68 18.02
N GLU A 170 2.43 8.38 17.60
CA GLU A 170 3.02 8.92 16.37
C GLU A 170 2.68 8.04 15.17
N LYS A 171 2.98 6.74 15.27
CA LYS A 171 2.77 5.77 14.19
C LYS A 171 2.14 4.49 14.72
N VAL A 172 1.32 3.88 13.87
CA VAL A 172 0.71 2.58 14.14
C VAL A 172 0.90 1.70 12.92
N SER A 173 1.26 0.45 13.13
CA SER A 173 1.24 -0.57 12.10
C SER A 173 0.52 -1.81 12.59
N ILE A 174 -0.32 -2.40 11.74
CA ILE A 174 -1.18 -3.52 12.09
C ILE A 174 -0.84 -4.69 11.19
N HIS A 175 -0.48 -5.80 11.79
CA HIS A 175 -0.10 -7.03 11.13
C HIS A 175 -1.04 -8.17 11.50
N ARG A 176 -1.60 -8.83 10.48
CA ARG A 176 -2.37 -10.05 10.66
C ARG A 176 -1.42 -11.24 10.70
N LYS A 177 -1.25 -11.84 11.86
CA LYS A 177 -0.52 -13.11 12.07
C LYS A 177 -1.53 -14.25 11.97
N LEU A 178 -1.73 -14.75 10.76
CA LEU A 178 -2.67 -15.83 10.52
C LEU A 178 -2.32 -17.08 11.34
N PRO A 179 -3.33 -17.84 11.77
CA PRO A 179 -4.73 -17.71 11.40
C PRO A 179 -5.56 -16.70 12.24
N ASN A 180 -5.17 -16.33 13.46
CA ASN A 180 -6.08 -15.77 14.45
C ASN A 180 -5.46 -14.73 15.40
N THR A 181 -4.29 -14.19 15.09
CA THR A 181 -3.61 -13.18 15.94
C THR A 181 -3.48 -11.86 15.19
N VAL A 182 -3.76 -10.75 15.86
CA VAL A 182 -3.49 -9.40 15.37
C VAL A 182 -2.34 -8.80 16.18
N GLU A 183 -1.32 -8.30 15.51
CA GLU A 183 -0.19 -7.60 16.11
C GLU A 183 -0.29 -6.13 15.78
N ILE A 184 -0.30 -5.29 16.82
CA ILE A 184 -0.34 -3.83 16.74
C ILE A 184 1.00 -3.31 17.24
N LYS A 185 1.75 -2.63 16.38
CA LYS A 185 2.98 -1.93 16.75
C LYS A 185 2.72 -0.45 16.80
N VAL A 186 3.13 0.18 17.90
CA VAL A 186 2.91 1.60 18.15
C VAL A 186 4.24 2.28 18.39
N THR A 187 4.49 3.37 17.63
CA THR A 187 5.57 4.29 17.96
C THR A 187 4.99 5.45 18.73
N GLU A 188 5.47 5.67 19.95
CA GLU A 188 4.99 6.73 20.82
C GLU A 188 5.78 8.03 20.64
N ARG A 189 5.09 9.17 20.78
CA ARG A 189 5.72 10.48 20.94
C ARG A 189 6.24 10.62 22.37
N VAL A 190 7.42 11.20 22.51
CA VAL A 190 8.03 11.47 23.80
C VAL A 190 7.86 12.95 24.12
N ALA A 191 7.30 13.25 25.30
CA ALA A 191 7.25 14.62 25.82
C ALA A 191 8.69 15.08 26.12
N GLN A 192 9.05 16.25 25.59
CA GLN A 192 10.40 16.79 25.71
C GLN A 192 10.41 18.14 26.46
N TYR A 193 9.38 18.91 26.25
CA TYR A 193 9.25 20.26 26.84
C TYR A 193 7.85 20.44 27.42
N ALA A 194 7.74 21.41 28.33
CA ALA A 194 6.48 21.86 28.89
C ALA A 194 6.26 23.34 28.50
N VAL A 195 5.22 23.63 27.74
CA VAL A 195 4.86 25.02 27.43
C VAL A 195 4.00 25.56 28.56
N ASP A 196 4.36 26.74 29.10
CA ASP A 196 3.55 27.44 30.09
C ASP A 196 2.22 27.87 29.46
N TYR A 197 1.12 27.41 30.04
CA TYR A 197 -0.22 27.62 29.53
C TYR A 197 -1.22 27.85 30.65
N MET A 198 -1.62 29.09 30.88
CA MET A 198 -2.66 29.48 31.87
C MET A 198 -2.45 28.90 33.28
N GLY A 199 -1.22 28.86 33.77
CA GLY A 199 -0.89 28.26 35.04
C GLY A 199 -0.88 26.72 35.08
N GLN A 200 -0.92 26.11 33.91
CA GLN A 200 -0.72 24.69 33.64
C GLN A 200 0.42 24.51 32.67
N TYR A 201 0.71 23.27 32.31
CA TYR A 201 1.80 22.93 31.41
C TYR A 201 1.29 22.05 30.27
N ALA A 202 1.42 22.52 29.03
CA ALA A 202 1.18 21.71 27.85
C ALA A 202 2.46 20.94 27.51
N TYR A 203 2.45 19.62 27.68
CA TYR A 203 3.60 18.78 27.30
C TYR A 203 3.65 18.63 25.79
N ILE A 204 4.79 18.92 25.22
CA ILE A 204 5.01 18.84 23.78
C ILE A 204 6.22 17.96 23.44
N ASN A 205 6.17 17.36 22.25
CA ASN A 205 7.32 16.70 21.67
C ASN A 205 8.15 17.67 20.82
N THR A 206 9.28 17.21 20.27
CA THR A 206 10.16 18.01 19.38
C THR A 206 9.50 18.45 18.07
N GLN A 207 8.37 17.86 17.70
CA GLN A 207 7.60 18.26 16.51
C GLN A 207 6.51 19.29 16.85
N GLY A 208 6.41 19.72 18.12
CA GLY A 208 5.42 20.67 18.60
C GLY A 208 3.99 20.12 18.75
N TYR A 209 3.82 18.77 18.78
CA TYR A 209 2.52 18.19 19.14
C TYR A 209 2.27 18.30 20.63
N ILE A 210 1.10 18.80 21.01
CA ILE A 210 0.62 18.84 22.39
C ILE A 210 0.13 17.43 22.75
N LEU A 211 0.74 16.84 23.77
CA LEU A 211 0.48 15.47 24.18
C LEU A 211 -0.53 15.37 25.31
N GLU A 212 -0.39 16.25 26.30
CA GLU A 212 -1.33 16.38 27.43
C GLU A 212 -1.20 17.77 28.07
N ILE A 213 -2.21 18.18 28.83
CA ILE A 213 -2.18 19.34 29.71
C ILE A 213 -2.09 18.86 31.15
N ALA A 214 -1.08 19.30 31.89
CA ALA A 214 -0.77 18.87 33.23
C ALA A 214 -0.65 20.03 34.23
N GLN A 215 -0.85 19.74 35.52
CA GLN A 215 -0.69 20.75 36.58
C GLN A 215 0.77 20.98 36.99
N THR A 216 1.66 20.07 36.63
CA THR A 216 3.10 20.10 36.95
C THR A 216 3.92 19.95 35.66
N ASN A 217 5.14 20.44 35.68
CA ASN A 217 6.04 20.32 34.55
C ASN A 217 6.87 19.02 34.49
N ASN A 218 6.77 18.20 35.54
CA ASN A 218 7.52 16.94 35.70
C ASN A 218 9.05 17.09 35.42
N ASN A 219 9.64 18.17 35.87
CA ASN A 219 11.06 18.54 35.67
C ASN A 219 11.48 18.65 34.20
N MET A 220 10.54 18.88 33.29
CA MET A 220 10.87 19.24 31.90
C MET A 220 11.25 20.72 31.81
N THR A 221 12.08 21.04 30.84
CA THR A 221 12.37 22.46 30.52
C THR A 221 11.09 23.17 30.08
N ILE A 222 10.78 24.29 30.73
CA ILE A 222 9.57 25.08 30.47
C ILE A 222 9.85 26.05 29.31
N ILE A 223 8.99 26.04 28.30
CA ILE A 223 8.97 27.05 27.25
C ILE A 223 7.97 28.14 27.67
N GLN A 224 8.46 29.37 27.79
CA GLN A 224 7.68 30.57 28.11
C GLN A 224 7.53 31.46 26.88
N GLY A 225 6.44 32.23 26.83
CA GLY A 225 6.24 33.23 25.77
C GLY A 225 5.76 32.66 24.43
N ALA A 226 5.17 31.47 24.45
CA ALA A 226 4.47 30.91 23.27
C ALA A 226 3.30 31.81 22.85
N THR A 227 3.04 31.90 21.55
CA THR A 227 2.00 32.76 20.95
C THR A 227 0.81 31.93 20.41
N THR A 228 0.87 30.63 20.48
CA THR A 228 -0.24 29.74 20.13
C THR A 228 -1.48 30.14 20.91
N LYS A 229 -2.61 30.28 20.24
CA LYS A 229 -3.85 30.73 20.86
C LYS A 229 -4.39 29.68 21.84
N GLU A 230 -5.07 30.16 22.88
CA GLU A 230 -5.65 29.37 23.94
C GLU A 230 -6.53 28.22 23.40
N GLU A 231 -7.38 28.49 22.42
CA GLU A 231 -8.29 27.55 21.77
C GLU A 231 -7.57 26.46 20.94
N GLU A 232 -6.28 26.61 20.69
CA GLU A 232 -5.45 25.68 19.94
C GLU A 232 -4.62 24.75 20.86
N PHE A 233 -4.58 25.07 22.19
CA PHE A 233 -3.92 24.23 23.18
C PHE A 233 -4.78 23.01 23.53
N GLU A 234 -4.88 22.08 22.60
CA GLU A 234 -5.60 20.82 22.78
C GLU A 234 -4.68 19.63 22.52
N PRO A 235 -4.74 18.54 23.31
CA PRO A 235 -4.00 17.33 23.04
C PRO A 235 -4.25 16.80 21.63
N GLY A 236 -3.19 16.46 20.90
CA GLY A 236 -3.23 16.02 19.52
C GLY A 236 -3.05 17.13 18.49
N LYS A 237 -3.21 18.41 18.86
CA LYS A 237 -2.90 19.56 18.00
C LYS A 237 -1.42 19.90 18.05
N ARG A 238 -0.97 20.74 17.11
CA ARG A 238 0.37 21.32 17.07
C ARG A 238 0.32 22.79 17.46
N LEU A 239 1.42 23.28 18.02
CA LEU A 239 1.65 24.72 18.19
C LEU A 239 1.51 25.45 16.84
N CYS A 240 1.25 26.77 16.88
CA CYS A 240 1.21 27.59 15.69
C CYS A 240 2.58 27.65 14.99
N ASP A 241 2.59 28.01 13.71
CA ASP A 241 3.82 28.03 12.89
C ASP A 241 4.91 28.93 13.46
N GLU A 242 4.53 30.03 14.11
CA GLU A 242 5.48 30.94 14.75
C GLU A 242 6.19 30.25 15.92
N ASP A 243 5.45 29.57 16.79
CA ASP A 243 6.02 28.84 17.91
C ASP A 243 6.78 27.58 17.46
N LEU A 244 6.38 26.94 16.34
CA LEU A 244 7.15 25.85 15.77
C LEU A 244 8.54 26.27 15.30
N ASN A 245 8.65 27.45 14.68
CA ASN A 245 9.96 28.00 14.27
C ASN A 245 10.83 28.30 15.51
N ARG A 246 10.24 28.87 16.56
CA ARG A 246 10.95 29.15 17.82
C ARG A 246 11.31 27.87 18.59
N LEU A 247 10.48 26.82 18.47
CA LEU A 247 10.78 25.50 19.01
C LEU A 247 12.01 24.87 18.31
N GLU A 248 12.14 25.05 16.99
CA GLU A 248 13.33 24.60 16.25
C GLU A 248 14.59 25.29 16.79
N ASP A 249 14.55 26.61 16.98
CA ASP A 249 15.64 27.36 17.62
C ASP A 249 15.91 26.86 19.05
N THR A 250 14.88 26.60 19.83
CA THR A 250 14.99 26.04 21.19
C THR A 250 15.69 24.68 21.17
N ILE A 251 15.32 23.78 20.26
CA ILE A 251 15.96 22.47 20.11
C ILE A 251 17.45 22.63 19.78
N GLN A 252 17.78 23.57 18.89
CA GLN A 252 19.16 23.85 18.53
C GLN A 252 19.96 24.39 19.74
N ILE A 253 19.39 25.31 20.51
CA ILE A 253 20.01 25.81 21.75
C ILE A 253 20.22 24.66 22.73
N MET A 254 19.19 23.86 23.00
CA MET A 254 19.27 22.74 23.94
C MET A 254 20.27 21.66 23.49
N SER A 255 20.45 21.47 22.19
CA SER A 255 21.48 20.56 21.65
C SER A 255 22.89 21.01 22.04
N VAL A 256 23.20 22.31 21.86
CA VAL A 256 24.50 22.88 22.22
C VAL A 256 24.69 22.92 23.73
N MET A 257 23.63 23.24 24.50
CA MET A 257 23.66 23.15 25.97
C MET A 257 23.98 21.72 26.44
N LYS A 258 23.40 20.70 25.79
CA LYS A 258 23.67 19.29 26.09
C LYS A 258 25.11 18.90 25.80
N GLU A 259 25.67 19.33 24.68
CA GLU A 259 27.08 19.09 24.33
C GLU A 259 28.04 19.70 25.37
N SER A 260 27.61 20.78 26.00
CA SER A 260 28.34 21.49 27.06
C SER A 260 28.04 21.00 28.47
N GLY A 261 27.14 20.03 28.65
CA GLY A 261 26.77 19.49 29.96
C GLY A 261 25.86 20.37 30.78
N LEU A 262 25.30 21.46 30.24
CA LEU A 262 24.45 22.42 30.92
C LEU A 262 22.95 22.16 30.75
N ASN A 263 22.56 21.20 29.93
CA ASN A 263 21.13 20.98 29.59
C ASN A 263 20.25 20.59 30.79
N GLU A 264 20.80 19.88 31.77
CA GLU A 264 20.04 19.44 32.96
C GLU A 264 19.74 20.58 33.93
N GLU A 265 20.52 21.64 33.88
CA GLU A 265 20.35 22.85 34.70
C GLU A 265 19.29 23.80 34.14
N VAL A 266 18.92 23.64 32.85
CA VAL A 266 17.94 24.53 32.17
C VAL A 266 16.54 24.25 32.69
N THR A 267 15.99 25.18 33.42
CA THR A 267 14.62 25.10 33.93
C THR A 267 13.60 25.71 32.98
N SER A 268 13.92 26.82 32.34
CA SER A 268 13.03 27.40 31.33
C SER A 268 13.78 28.15 30.25
N ILE A 269 13.11 28.35 29.11
CA ILE A 269 13.55 29.15 27.99
C ILE A 269 12.39 30.08 27.61
N ASP A 270 12.63 31.37 27.59
CA ASP A 270 11.70 32.39 27.09
C ASP A 270 11.92 32.55 25.58
N ILE A 271 10.88 32.27 24.82
CA ILE A 271 10.86 32.35 23.36
C ILE A 271 10.02 33.53 22.83
N SER A 272 9.60 34.44 23.70
CA SER A 272 8.73 35.59 23.32
C SER A 272 9.31 36.40 22.17
N ASN A 273 10.64 36.55 22.12
CA ASN A 273 11.34 37.29 21.10
C ASN A 273 12.38 36.41 20.40
N LYS A 274 12.17 36.17 19.09
CA LYS A 274 13.08 35.36 18.27
C LYS A 274 14.52 35.90 18.13
N ASN A 275 14.74 37.17 18.46
CA ASN A 275 16.07 37.80 18.43
C ASN A 275 16.69 37.86 19.82
N GLU A 276 16.01 37.40 20.86
CA GLU A 276 16.44 37.49 22.26
C GLU A 276 15.88 36.29 23.05
N TYR A 277 16.42 35.10 22.83
CA TYR A 277 16.11 33.94 23.66
C TYR A 277 16.79 34.07 25.02
N ILE A 278 16.06 33.76 26.09
CA ILE A 278 16.56 33.87 27.45
C ILE A 278 16.43 32.49 28.13
N ILE A 279 17.54 32.01 28.70
CA ILE A 279 17.62 30.71 29.35
C ILE A 279 17.75 30.92 30.87
N TYR A 280 17.01 30.17 31.65
CA TYR A 280 17.06 30.20 33.11
C TYR A 280 17.68 28.90 33.65
N LEU A 281 18.75 29.08 34.45
CA LEU A 281 19.41 27.99 35.18
C LEU A 281 19.05 28.13 36.65
N ALA A 282 18.33 27.17 37.23
CA ALA A 282 17.87 27.28 38.61
C ALA A 282 18.98 27.07 39.62
N ASP A 283 19.80 26.04 39.47
CA ASP A 283 20.84 25.69 40.43
C ASP A 283 21.91 26.77 40.51
N GLU A 284 22.25 27.36 39.42
CA GLU A 284 23.20 28.49 39.29
C GLU A 284 22.56 29.85 39.57
N LYS A 285 21.23 29.93 39.67
CA LYS A 285 20.45 31.17 39.79
C LYS A 285 20.81 32.20 38.77
N LYS A 286 21.05 31.74 37.53
CA LYS A 286 21.50 32.60 36.42
C LYS A 286 20.47 32.68 35.32
N LYS A 287 20.42 33.88 34.72
CA LYS A 287 19.61 34.19 33.56
C LYS A 287 20.56 34.48 32.39
N ILE A 288 20.47 33.72 31.32
CA ILE A 288 21.35 33.83 30.16
C ILE A 288 20.59 34.52 29.04
N HIS A 289 21.07 35.69 28.63
CA HIS A 289 20.62 36.42 27.43
C HIS A 289 21.45 35.94 26.25
N ILE A 290 20.93 34.96 25.50
CA ILE A 290 21.67 34.32 24.42
C ILE A 290 21.48 35.01 23.06
N GLY A 291 20.42 35.84 22.95
CA GLY A 291 20.05 36.50 21.68
C GLY A 291 19.46 35.49 20.69
N ASP A 292 19.90 35.55 19.45
CA ASP A 292 19.53 34.60 18.41
C ASP A 292 20.40 33.34 18.42
N THR A 293 20.14 32.42 17.51
CA THR A 293 20.86 31.14 17.36
C THR A 293 22.19 31.25 16.62
N SER A 294 22.66 32.45 16.30
CA SER A 294 23.97 32.64 15.65
C SER A 294 25.11 32.35 16.63
N ASN A 295 26.18 31.68 16.16
CA ASN A 295 27.39 31.39 16.95
C ASN A 295 27.14 30.69 18.30
N LEU A 296 26.07 29.88 18.43
CA LEU A 296 25.66 29.25 19.70
C LEU A 296 26.82 28.57 20.45
N SER A 297 27.63 27.76 19.76
CA SER A 297 28.74 27.05 20.41
C SER A 297 29.73 28.00 21.11
N ASN A 298 30.08 29.11 20.47
CA ASN A 298 30.94 30.11 21.08
C ASN A 298 30.24 30.84 22.24
N LYS A 299 28.97 31.23 22.06
CA LYS A 299 28.16 31.85 23.11
C LYS A 299 28.11 30.97 24.36
N ILE A 300 27.86 29.66 24.21
CA ILE A 300 27.77 28.71 25.33
C ILE A 300 29.15 28.50 25.98
N LEU A 301 30.25 28.47 25.23
CA LEU A 301 31.60 28.45 25.83
C LEU A 301 31.83 29.66 26.76
N TYR A 302 31.42 30.86 26.36
CA TYR A 302 31.50 32.04 27.24
C TYR A 302 30.57 31.91 28.46
N VAL A 303 29.37 31.37 28.28
CA VAL A 303 28.44 31.08 29.40
C VAL A 303 29.12 30.15 30.42
N GLN A 304 29.74 29.05 29.98
CA GLN A 304 30.47 28.12 30.87
C GLN A 304 31.61 28.84 31.63
N ALA A 305 32.40 29.62 30.92
CA ALA A 305 33.51 30.35 31.54
C ALA A 305 33.01 31.34 32.59
N ILE A 306 31.91 32.06 32.33
CA ILE A 306 31.32 33.03 33.26
C ILE A 306 30.70 32.30 34.47
N ILE A 307 29.99 31.16 34.27
CA ILE A 307 29.45 30.36 35.37
C ILE A 307 30.57 29.89 36.29
N GLU A 308 31.70 29.43 35.73
CA GLU A 308 32.88 28.99 36.51
C GLU A 308 33.49 30.13 37.33
N GLN A 309 33.54 31.37 36.78
CA GLN A 309 34.11 32.52 37.45
C GLN A 309 33.17 33.07 38.52
N GLU A 310 31.88 33.12 38.25
CA GLU A 310 30.84 33.74 39.08
C GLU A 310 30.02 32.69 39.85
N LYS A 311 30.67 31.63 40.34
CA LYS A 311 30.02 30.58 41.12
C LYS A 311 29.27 31.15 42.33
N ASN A 312 28.04 30.68 42.57
CA ASN A 312 27.18 31.05 43.67
C ASN A 312 26.72 32.52 43.68
N ILE A 313 26.96 33.29 42.62
CA ILE A 313 26.46 34.65 42.48
C ILE A 313 25.25 34.66 41.59
N GLU A 314 24.09 35.15 42.07
CA GLU A 314 22.88 35.31 41.27
C GLU A 314 23.04 36.49 40.30
N GLY A 315 22.63 36.29 39.04
CA GLY A 315 22.72 37.38 38.05
C GLY A 315 22.43 36.97 36.63
N ASP A 316 22.65 37.92 35.76
CA ASP A 316 22.36 37.83 34.34
C ASP A 316 23.67 37.74 33.54
N ILE A 317 23.76 36.75 32.66
CA ILE A 317 24.87 36.54 31.71
C ILE A 317 24.41 37.05 30.34
N PHE A 318 25.20 37.95 29.74
CA PHE A 318 24.89 38.50 28.43
C PHE A 318 25.90 37.99 27.40
N VAL A 319 25.40 37.19 26.44
CA VAL A 319 26.16 36.68 25.28
C VAL A 319 25.43 36.96 23.96
N ASN A 320 24.41 37.87 24.02
CA ASN A 320 23.47 38.15 22.94
C ASN A 320 24.02 39.09 21.85
N GLY A 321 25.23 39.60 21.99
CA GLY A 321 25.86 40.43 20.98
C GLY A 321 26.69 39.64 19.97
N ASP A 322 27.15 40.34 18.90
CA ASP A 322 28.02 39.73 17.90
C ASP A 322 29.48 39.69 18.39
N ILE A 323 29.86 38.53 18.90
CA ILE A 323 31.20 38.29 19.44
C ILE A 323 32.27 38.52 18.36
N ASN A 324 31.99 38.26 17.10
CA ASN A 324 32.95 38.45 16.01
C ASN A 324 33.16 39.91 15.66
N ASN A 325 32.23 40.79 16.04
CA ASN A 325 32.25 42.24 15.80
C ASN A 325 32.56 43.07 17.08
N GLY A 326 33.26 42.45 18.06
CA GLY A 326 33.76 43.15 19.22
C GLY A 326 32.81 43.22 20.42
N PHE A 327 31.72 42.48 20.42
CA PHE A 327 30.92 42.32 21.63
C PHE A 327 31.69 41.45 22.63
N ASN A 328 31.83 41.96 23.87
CA ASN A 328 32.42 41.20 24.96
C ASN A 328 31.32 40.64 25.87
N PRO A 329 31.18 39.33 26.02
CA PRO A 329 30.28 38.72 26.97
C PRO A 329 30.55 39.20 28.39
N TYR A 330 29.51 39.43 29.19
CA TYR A 330 29.65 39.91 30.55
C TYR A 330 28.58 39.37 31.49
N PHE A 331 28.88 39.44 32.78
CA PHE A 331 27.97 39.11 33.86
C PHE A 331 27.50 40.39 34.56
N ARG A 332 26.26 40.39 35.00
CA ARG A 332 25.67 41.43 35.84
C ARG A 332 25.04 40.76 37.06
N ASP A 333 25.57 40.99 38.22
CA ASP A 333 25.03 40.53 39.49
C ASP A 333 23.67 41.18 39.79
N LYS A 334 22.82 40.41 40.48
CA LYS A 334 21.62 40.95 41.11
C LYS A 334 22.00 41.41 42.49
N VAL A 335 22.13 42.74 42.70
CA VAL A 335 22.33 43.36 43.99
C VAL A 335 21.06 43.38 44.80
#